data_80ecf7508a2281d0bd9d10a2be328685
#
_entry.id   80ecf7508a2281d0bd9d10a2be328685
#
_cell.length_a   1.000
_cell.length_b   1.000
_cell.length_c   1.000
_cell.angle_alpha   90.00
_cell.angle_beta   90.00
_cell.angle_gamma   90.00
#
_symmetry.space_group_name_H-M   'P 1'
#
loop_
_entity.id
_entity.type
_entity.pdbx_description
1 polymer ?
#
loop_
_entity_poly.entity_id
_entity_poly.type
_entity_poly.pdbx_seq_one_letter_code
_entity_poly.pdbx_strand_id
1 'polypeptide(L)'
;MKKKILATLLAGVMVLSLAACGNSSDSGKDSSDDTAKSDNGSTHIYVLTAAEDHGWTGSVATFAKEKVEEVNKDGKYSAEVITSSDASEQINKIEDIVASGEEDIAVVVQPMDDTVQSAIQQLADADIPFVEFDRIIDAVAPSAVSNVKGDNQGIGAGAAAYFVEQGMKPGDKVYVYEGDTSSVTTLRDGGFTDYLTGKLEFGGEKIADDAKWTE
;
A
#
# COMPACT_ATOMS: atom_id res chain seq x y z
N MET A 1 40.84 2.66 -49.77
CA MET A 1 42.05 3.12 -49.00
C MET A 1 41.70 2.91 -47.53
N LYS A 2 42.05 1.79 -46.96
CA LYS A 2 43.20 1.58 -46.04
C LYS A 2 43.29 2.68 -44.98
N LYS A 3 42.94 2.38 -43.72
CA LYS A 3 43.93 2.06 -42.69
C LYS A 3 43.28 1.47 -41.44
N LYS A 4 43.72 0.30 -41.12
CA LYS A 4 43.76 -0.40 -39.86
C LYS A 4 44.66 0.35 -38.88
N ILE A 5 44.49 0.15 -37.61
CA ILE A 5 45.51 0.12 -36.51
C ILE A 5 44.68 0.15 -35.23
N LEU A 6 44.82 -0.57 -34.23
CA LEU A 6 45.59 -1.67 -33.67
C LEU A 6 45.18 -1.78 -32.20
N ALA A 7 44.96 -2.97 -31.80
CA ALA A 7 44.66 -3.37 -30.41
C ALA A 7 45.85 -3.06 -29.49
N THR A 8 45.54 -2.83 -28.22
CA THR A 8 46.47 -3.23 -27.15
C THR A 8 45.73 -3.69 -25.91
N LEU A 9 45.89 -4.95 -25.61
CA LEU A 9 45.62 -5.58 -24.32
C LEU A 9 46.41 -4.89 -23.21
N LEU A 10 45.79 -4.73 -22.02
CA LEU A 10 46.54 -4.80 -20.75
C LEU A 10 45.72 -5.68 -19.80
N ALA A 11 46.11 -6.92 -19.75
CA ALA A 11 45.83 -7.83 -18.67
C ALA A 11 46.71 -7.44 -17.46
N GLY A 12 46.08 -7.16 -16.32
CA GLY A 12 46.71 -6.95 -15.05
C GLY A 12 46.10 -7.87 -14.01
N VAL A 13 46.70 -9.05 -13.91
CA VAL A 13 46.52 -9.99 -12.81
C VAL A 13 47.08 -9.35 -11.54
N MET A 14 46.30 -9.31 -10.46
CA MET A 14 46.87 -9.30 -9.11
C MET A 14 46.13 -10.27 -8.20
N VAL A 15 46.94 -11.19 -7.79
CA VAL A 15 46.73 -12.37 -7.00
C VAL A 15 46.77 -12.01 -5.51
N LEU A 16 45.86 -12.61 -4.74
CA LEU A 16 46.01 -13.07 -3.35
C LEU A 16 46.90 -12.32 -2.35
N SER A 17 46.29 -11.93 -1.25
CA SER A 17 46.94 -12.09 0.05
C SER A 17 45.94 -12.59 1.08
N LEU A 18 46.14 -13.84 1.45
CA LEU A 18 45.59 -14.54 2.63
C LEU A 18 46.34 -14.10 3.88
N ALA A 19 45.57 -14.09 4.95
CA ALA A 19 45.93 -14.42 6.34
C ALA A 19 46.70 -13.40 7.18
N ALA A 20 46.06 -13.03 8.29
CA ALA A 20 46.61 -13.45 9.59
C ALA A 20 45.62 -13.17 10.71
N CYS A 21 45.37 -14.16 11.52
CA CYS A 21 44.75 -14.11 12.84
C CYS A 21 45.49 -13.14 13.77
N GLY A 22 44.77 -12.44 14.64
CA GLY A 22 45.31 -11.67 15.72
C GLY A 22 44.23 -11.24 16.70
N ASN A 23 44.06 -12.01 17.75
CA ASN A 23 43.20 -11.79 18.90
C ASN A 23 43.68 -10.55 19.69
N SER A 24 42.72 -9.63 20.04
CA SER A 24 42.70 -9.00 21.38
C SER A 24 41.50 -8.03 21.49
N SER A 25 40.78 -8.20 22.55
CA SER A 25 39.72 -7.41 23.16
C SER A 25 40.03 -5.93 23.27
N ASP A 26 39.06 -5.04 22.95
CA ASP A 26 38.52 -4.09 23.93
C ASP A 26 37.28 -3.36 23.40
N SER A 27 36.48 -2.91 24.36
CA SER A 27 35.11 -2.39 24.29
C SER A 27 34.98 -1.10 23.48
N GLY A 28 33.96 -1.04 22.63
CA GLY A 28 33.44 0.19 22.04
C GLY A 28 32.05 -0.09 21.44
N LYS A 29 31.01 0.31 22.19
CA LYS A 29 29.62 0.32 21.75
C LYS A 29 29.47 1.32 20.63
N ASP A 30 29.23 0.85 19.43
CA ASP A 30 28.63 1.66 18.37
C ASP A 30 27.51 0.82 17.73
N SER A 31 26.30 1.34 17.86
CA SER A 31 25.09 0.73 17.31
C SER A 31 25.03 1.05 15.82
N SER A 32 25.67 0.24 15.01
CA SER A 32 25.33 0.13 13.61
C SER A 32 24.28 -0.97 13.48
N ASP A 33 23.12 -0.55 13.09
CA ASP A 33 21.98 -1.38 12.73
C ASP A 33 22.37 -2.18 11.46
N ASP A 34 23.04 -3.30 11.68
CA ASP A 34 23.28 -4.29 10.64
C ASP A 34 21.96 -5.03 10.42
N THR A 35 21.14 -4.54 9.50
CA THR A 35 20.12 -5.35 8.86
C THR A 35 20.82 -6.52 8.18
N ALA A 36 20.87 -7.64 8.89
CA ALA A 36 21.36 -8.91 8.38
C ALA A 36 20.51 -9.27 7.15
N LYS A 37 21.08 -9.15 5.94
CA LYS A 37 20.53 -9.76 4.73
C LYS A 37 20.44 -11.26 5.00
N SER A 38 19.22 -11.72 5.20
CA SER A 38 18.89 -13.14 5.21
C SER A 38 18.93 -13.63 3.77
N ASP A 39 20.06 -14.19 3.37
CA ASP A 39 20.28 -14.80 2.06
C ASP A 39 19.64 -16.20 2.00
N ASN A 40 18.31 -16.26 2.15
CA ASN A 40 17.56 -17.51 2.11
C ASN A 40 16.59 -17.64 0.92
N GLY A 41 16.70 -16.81 -0.12
CA GLY A 41 15.89 -16.96 -1.33
C GLY A 41 14.37 -16.92 -1.09
N SER A 42 13.92 -16.26 0.00
CA SER A 42 12.51 -16.07 0.30
C SER A 42 12.09 -14.66 -0.12
N THR A 43 10.94 -14.55 -0.79
CA THR A 43 10.38 -13.24 -1.16
C THR A 43 10.26 -12.34 0.05
N HIS A 44 10.77 -11.11 -0.06
CA HIS A 44 10.61 -10.07 0.97
C HIS A 44 9.35 -9.24 0.69
N ILE A 45 8.52 -9.04 1.72
CA ILE A 45 7.23 -8.35 1.61
C ILE A 45 7.28 -7.03 2.37
N TYR A 46 7.20 -5.93 1.64
CA TYR A 46 7.03 -4.60 2.21
C TYR A 46 5.55 -4.30 2.45
N VAL A 47 5.16 -3.98 3.68
CA VAL A 47 3.79 -3.61 4.03
C VAL A 47 3.74 -2.12 4.37
N LEU A 48 3.19 -1.31 3.46
CA LEU A 48 3.13 0.14 3.61
C LEU A 48 1.78 0.57 4.16
N THR A 49 1.80 1.25 5.31
CA THR A 49 0.60 1.74 6.01
C THR A 49 0.78 3.18 6.48
N ALA A 50 -0.33 3.82 6.87
CA ALA A 50 -0.28 5.09 7.57
C ALA A 50 0.37 4.95 8.96
N ALA A 51 1.00 6.03 9.43
CA ALA A 51 1.72 6.10 10.71
C ALA A 51 0.83 6.53 11.89
N GLU A 52 -0.49 6.53 11.73
CA GLU A 52 -1.41 6.92 12.80
C GLU A 52 -1.41 5.92 13.96
N ASP A 53 -1.68 6.44 15.14
CA ASP A 53 -1.72 5.69 16.39
C ASP A 53 -3.16 5.47 16.92
N HIS A 54 -4.17 5.91 16.20
CA HIS A 54 -5.58 5.84 16.60
C HIS A 54 -6.52 5.63 15.41
N GLY A 55 -7.78 5.33 15.72
CA GLY A 55 -8.81 5.11 14.70
C GLY A 55 -8.54 3.87 13.83
N TRP A 56 -9.15 3.87 12.64
CA TRP A 56 -9.05 2.76 11.69
C TRP A 56 -7.60 2.52 11.22
N THR A 57 -6.93 3.57 10.81
CA THR A 57 -5.55 3.51 10.27
C THR A 57 -4.54 3.06 11.33
N GLY A 58 -4.69 3.48 12.59
CA GLY A 58 -3.89 2.99 13.70
C GLY A 58 -4.12 1.50 13.98
N SER A 59 -5.36 1.02 13.85
CA SER A 59 -5.67 -0.41 13.95
C SER A 59 -5.04 -1.19 12.79
N VAL A 60 -5.09 -0.67 11.57
CA VAL A 60 -4.45 -1.27 10.39
C VAL A 60 -2.95 -1.44 10.62
N ALA A 61 -2.26 -0.38 11.06
CA ALA A 61 -0.82 -0.44 11.33
C ALA A 61 -0.47 -1.45 12.44
N THR A 62 -1.31 -1.57 13.45
CA THR A 62 -1.15 -2.56 14.54
C THR A 62 -1.29 -3.98 14.01
N PHE A 63 -2.36 -4.29 13.30
CA PHE A 63 -2.59 -5.63 12.73
C PHE A 63 -1.54 -5.99 11.65
N ALA A 64 -1.06 -5.01 10.89
CA ALA A 64 0.02 -5.24 9.94
C ALA A 64 1.29 -5.71 10.66
N LYS A 65 1.67 -5.05 11.77
CA LYS A 65 2.84 -5.45 12.58
C LYS A 65 2.68 -6.86 13.15
N GLU A 66 1.52 -7.16 13.74
CA GLU A 66 1.21 -8.49 14.26
C GLU A 66 1.30 -9.57 13.17
N LYS A 67 0.76 -9.28 11.98
CA LYS A 67 0.78 -10.22 10.85
C LYS A 67 2.18 -10.42 10.29
N VAL A 68 2.97 -9.37 10.19
CA VAL A 68 4.38 -9.45 9.77
C VAL A 68 5.19 -10.31 10.74
N GLU A 69 4.98 -10.17 12.05
CA GLU A 69 5.62 -11.05 13.03
C GLU A 69 5.25 -12.52 12.83
N GLU A 70 3.98 -12.81 12.50
CA GLU A 70 3.51 -14.15 12.22
C GLU A 70 4.16 -14.72 10.95
N VAL A 71 4.20 -13.94 9.86
CA VAL A 71 4.82 -14.31 8.59
C VAL A 71 6.31 -14.62 8.79
N ASN A 72 7.02 -13.78 9.53
CA ASN A 72 8.44 -13.97 9.80
C ASN A 72 8.73 -15.23 10.67
N LYS A 73 7.82 -15.59 11.58
CA LYS A 73 7.93 -16.82 12.39
C LYS A 73 7.75 -18.10 11.56
N ASP A 74 6.92 -18.04 10.52
CA ASP A 74 6.74 -19.17 9.59
C ASP A 74 7.99 -19.43 8.75
N GLY A 75 8.82 -18.41 8.52
CA GLY A 75 10.12 -18.52 7.85
C GLY A 75 10.07 -18.79 6.35
N LYS A 76 8.88 -18.83 5.76
CA LYS A 76 8.70 -19.00 4.32
C LYS A 76 8.93 -17.71 3.55
N TYR A 77 8.56 -16.59 4.15
CA TYR A 77 8.73 -15.24 3.63
C TYR A 77 9.40 -14.38 4.71
N SER A 78 10.04 -13.29 4.29
CA SER A 78 10.39 -12.22 5.19
C SER A 78 9.46 -11.03 4.95
N ALA A 79 9.12 -10.27 5.98
CA ALA A 79 8.24 -9.12 5.81
C ALA A 79 8.57 -8.03 6.81
N GLU A 80 8.30 -6.77 6.42
CA GLU A 80 8.39 -5.62 7.32
C GLU A 80 7.25 -4.61 7.09
N VAL A 81 6.94 -3.83 8.13
CA VAL A 81 5.97 -2.74 8.03
C VAL A 81 6.70 -1.42 7.93
N ILE A 82 6.41 -0.67 6.89
CA ILE A 82 6.88 0.69 6.68
C ILE A 82 5.69 1.62 6.85
N THR A 83 5.77 2.55 7.79
CA THR A 83 4.72 3.54 8.04
C THR A 83 5.09 4.89 7.45
N SER A 84 4.08 5.65 7.01
CA SER A 84 4.24 7.00 6.47
C SER A 84 3.28 7.96 7.15
N SER A 85 3.75 9.16 7.49
CA SER A 85 2.94 10.20 8.12
C SER A 85 2.09 10.97 7.12
N ASP A 86 2.49 10.97 5.85
CA ASP A 86 1.79 11.63 4.74
C ASP A 86 2.10 10.98 3.39
N ALA A 87 1.40 11.43 2.35
CA ALA A 87 1.56 10.90 1.00
C ALA A 87 2.97 11.13 0.44
N SER A 88 3.62 12.26 0.76
CA SER A 88 4.97 12.55 0.28
C SER A 88 5.99 11.58 0.85
N GLU A 89 5.87 11.25 2.13
CA GLU A 89 6.71 10.22 2.74
C GLU A 89 6.45 8.85 2.13
N GLN A 90 5.19 8.49 1.89
CA GLN A 90 4.86 7.21 1.25
C GLN A 90 5.43 7.11 -0.16
N ILE A 91 5.35 8.18 -0.97
CA ILE A 91 5.96 8.25 -2.29
C ILE A 91 7.45 7.95 -2.19
N ASN A 92 8.19 8.65 -1.31
CA ASN A 92 9.62 8.43 -1.14
C ASN A 92 9.94 6.98 -0.77
N LYS A 93 9.15 6.34 0.14
CA LYS A 93 9.35 4.94 0.52
C LYS A 93 9.14 3.97 -0.64
N ILE A 94 8.12 4.21 -1.48
CA ILE A 94 7.89 3.40 -2.67
C ILE A 94 9.05 3.58 -3.67
N GLU A 95 9.47 4.81 -3.90
CA GLU A 95 10.59 5.11 -4.79
C GLU A 95 11.91 4.48 -4.29
N ASP A 96 12.16 4.49 -2.99
CA ASP A 96 13.32 3.83 -2.37
C ASP A 96 13.28 2.30 -2.61
N ILE A 97 12.11 1.67 -2.47
CA ILE A 97 11.92 0.24 -2.76
C ILE A 97 12.23 -0.06 -4.23
N VAL A 98 11.66 0.71 -5.16
CA VAL A 98 11.92 0.55 -6.60
C VAL A 98 13.40 0.76 -6.92
N ALA A 99 14.02 1.79 -6.34
CA ALA A 99 15.42 2.13 -6.58
C ALA A 99 16.41 1.16 -5.93
N SER A 100 15.99 0.36 -4.95
CA SER A 100 16.86 -0.62 -4.28
C SER A 100 17.41 -1.67 -5.25
N GLY A 101 16.65 -1.98 -6.31
CA GLY A 101 16.96 -3.06 -7.24
C GLY A 101 16.98 -4.44 -6.60
N GLU A 102 16.32 -4.60 -5.45
CA GLU A 102 16.18 -5.92 -4.82
C GLU A 102 15.33 -6.83 -5.68
N GLU A 103 15.77 -8.07 -5.82
CA GLU A 103 15.03 -9.13 -6.49
C GLU A 103 14.12 -9.86 -5.47
N ASP A 104 13.12 -10.57 -5.96
CA ASP A 104 12.19 -11.37 -5.12
C ASP A 104 11.47 -10.56 -4.02
N ILE A 105 10.98 -9.37 -4.34
CA ILE A 105 10.20 -8.53 -3.45
C ILE A 105 8.72 -8.46 -3.86
N ALA A 106 7.85 -8.14 -2.91
CA ALA A 106 6.45 -7.83 -3.13
C ALA A 106 6.01 -6.68 -2.22
N VAL A 107 5.01 -5.92 -2.63
CA VAL A 107 4.51 -4.78 -1.88
C VAL A 107 3.03 -4.94 -1.54
N VAL A 108 2.65 -4.69 -0.30
CA VAL A 108 1.27 -4.56 0.16
C VAL A 108 1.08 -3.12 0.62
N VAL A 109 0.27 -2.34 -0.08
CA VAL A 109 0.17 -0.91 0.15
C VAL A 109 -1.25 -0.49 0.50
N GLN A 110 -1.37 0.29 1.58
CA GLN A 110 -2.53 1.13 1.86
C GLN A 110 -2.21 2.53 1.32
N PRO A 111 -2.74 2.93 0.15
CA PRO A 111 -2.48 4.26 -0.38
C PRO A 111 -2.91 5.35 0.61
N MET A 112 -2.07 6.35 0.85
CA MET A 112 -2.42 7.48 1.71
C MET A 112 -3.58 8.30 1.12
N ASP A 113 -3.48 8.60 -0.17
CA ASP A 113 -4.49 9.21 -1.02
C ASP A 113 -4.15 9.01 -2.51
N ASP A 114 -4.90 9.61 -3.42
CA ASP A 114 -4.70 9.45 -4.87
C ASP A 114 -3.40 10.07 -5.38
N THR A 115 -2.73 10.92 -4.61
CA THR A 115 -1.46 11.56 -5.03
C THR A 115 -0.29 10.59 -5.10
N VAL A 116 -0.38 9.43 -4.43
CA VAL A 116 0.64 8.37 -4.50
C VAL A 116 0.57 7.52 -5.77
N GLN A 117 -0.41 7.76 -6.65
CA GLN A 117 -0.64 6.99 -7.87
C GLN A 117 0.63 6.77 -8.70
N SER A 118 1.39 7.84 -8.94
CA SER A 118 2.59 7.77 -9.79
C SER A 118 3.70 6.93 -9.18
N ALA A 119 3.81 6.88 -7.86
CA ALA A 119 4.78 6.03 -7.18
C ALA A 119 4.36 4.55 -7.25
N ILE A 120 3.07 4.24 -7.03
CA ILE A 120 2.55 2.87 -7.17
C ILE A 120 2.68 2.39 -8.63
N GLN A 121 2.50 3.27 -9.62
CA GLN A 121 2.74 2.92 -11.01
C GLN A 121 4.18 2.48 -11.27
N GLN A 122 5.16 3.05 -10.57
CA GLN A 122 6.56 2.64 -10.69
C GLN A 122 6.80 1.20 -10.23
N LEU A 123 6.00 0.68 -9.27
CA LEU A 123 6.06 -0.75 -8.91
C LEU A 123 5.67 -1.63 -10.10
N ALA A 124 4.56 -1.26 -10.78
CA ALA A 124 4.12 -1.98 -11.99
C ALA A 124 5.16 -1.89 -13.11
N ASP A 125 5.72 -0.71 -13.35
CA ASP A 125 6.72 -0.47 -14.40
C ASP A 125 8.05 -1.21 -14.14
N ALA A 126 8.33 -1.53 -12.88
CA ALA A 126 9.49 -2.31 -12.43
C ALA A 126 9.19 -3.81 -12.27
N ASP A 127 8.02 -4.29 -12.71
CA ASP A 127 7.57 -5.68 -12.54
C ASP A 127 7.55 -6.16 -11.07
N ILE A 128 7.42 -5.25 -10.11
CA ILE A 128 7.29 -5.57 -8.68
C ILE A 128 5.82 -5.88 -8.39
N PRO A 129 5.47 -7.11 -7.98
CA PRO A 129 4.09 -7.46 -7.66
C PRO A 129 3.61 -6.69 -6.44
N PHE A 130 2.38 -6.12 -6.53
CA PHE A 130 1.80 -5.40 -5.43
C PHE A 130 0.32 -5.69 -5.23
N VAL A 131 -0.15 -5.46 -4.01
CA VAL A 131 -1.55 -5.51 -3.59
C VAL A 131 -1.92 -4.16 -3.01
N GLU A 132 -3.00 -3.56 -3.48
CA GLU A 132 -3.62 -2.42 -2.80
C GLU A 132 -4.66 -2.90 -1.81
N PHE A 133 -4.77 -2.24 -0.67
CA PHE A 133 -5.84 -2.54 0.28
C PHE A 133 -6.41 -1.27 0.93
N ASP A 134 -7.67 -1.38 1.43
CA ASP A 134 -8.47 -0.32 2.04
C ASP A 134 -8.84 0.79 1.03
N ARG A 135 -7.90 1.57 0.60
CA ARG A 135 -8.03 2.59 -0.45
C ARG A 135 -7.47 2.05 -1.75
N ILE A 136 -8.24 2.15 -2.81
CA ILE A 136 -7.86 1.63 -4.12
C ILE A 136 -7.75 2.80 -5.09
N ILE A 137 -6.65 2.88 -5.81
CA ILE A 137 -6.44 3.88 -6.85
C ILE A 137 -6.80 3.25 -8.21
N ASP A 138 -7.96 3.58 -8.74
CA ASP A 138 -8.53 2.94 -9.94
C ASP A 138 -7.57 2.94 -11.14
N ALA A 139 -6.70 3.94 -11.24
CA ALA A 139 -5.75 4.05 -12.35
C ALA A 139 -4.66 2.96 -12.34
N VAL A 140 -4.25 2.48 -11.18
CA VAL A 140 -3.19 1.47 -11.01
C VAL A 140 -3.74 0.11 -10.59
N ALA A 141 -4.99 0.06 -10.12
CA ALA A 141 -5.67 -1.16 -9.70
C ALA A 141 -5.62 -2.32 -10.71
N PRO A 142 -5.69 -2.09 -12.05
CA PRO A 142 -5.57 -3.17 -13.03
C PRO A 142 -4.18 -3.83 -13.08
N SER A 143 -3.14 -3.16 -12.59
CA SER A 143 -1.77 -3.66 -12.53
C SER A 143 -1.47 -4.41 -11.23
N ALA A 144 -2.31 -4.24 -10.21
CA ALA A 144 -2.16 -4.93 -8.94
C ALA A 144 -2.47 -6.43 -9.07
N VAL A 145 -1.77 -7.26 -8.31
CA VAL A 145 -2.07 -8.70 -8.19
C VAL A 145 -3.46 -8.90 -7.59
N SER A 146 -3.85 -8.03 -6.65
CA SER A 146 -5.17 -8.03 -6.04
C SER A 146 -5.48 -6.65 -5.43
N ASN A 147 -6.77 -6.33 -5.35
CA ASN A 147 -7.28 -5.15 -4.66
C ASN A 147 -8.25 -5.60 -3.57
N VAL A 148 -7.96 -5.27 -2.31
CA VAL A 148 -8.73 -5.70 -1.15
C VAL A 148 -9.35 -4.49 -0.47
N LYS A 149 -10.67 -4.36 -0.53
CA LYS A 149 -11.41 -3.24 0.08
C LYS A 149 -12.69 -3.71 0.75
N GLY A 150 -13.18 -2.90 1.69
CA GLY A 150 -14.53 -3.04 2.23
C GLY A 150 -15.58 -2.61 1.19
N ASP A 151 -16.82 -3.02 1.40
CA ASP A 151 -17.96 -2.54 0.61
C ASP A 151 -18.33 -1.11 1.06
N ASN A 152 -17.50 -0.14 0.67
CA ASN A 152 -17.70 1.26 1.03
C ASN A 152 -18.97 1.84 0.43
N GLN A 153 -19.36 1.41 -0.77
CA GLN A 153 -20.63 1.81 -1.38
C GLN A 153 -21.81 1.27 -0.59
N GLY A 154 -21.77 0.00 -0.18
CA GLY A 154 -22.77 -0.60 0.69
C GLY A 154 -22.89 0.06 2.06
N ILE A 155 -21.76 0.52 2.63
CA ILE A 155 -21.78 1.32 3.87
C ILE A 155 -22.59 2.60 3.70
N GLY A 156 -22.37 3.33 2.60
CA GLY A 156 -23.15 4.53 2.28
C GLY A 156 -24.63 4.24 2.06
N ALA A 157 -24.94 3.22 1.26
CA ALA A 157 -26.31 2.78 1.00
C ALA A 157 -27.03 2.35 2.28
N GLY A 158 -26.33 1.60 3.15
CA GLY A 158 -26.88 1.17 4.43
C GLY A 158 -27.19 2.33 5.38
N ALA A 159 -26.33 3.37 5.39
CA ALA A 159 -26.60 4.58 6.14
C ALA A 159 -27.86 5.30 5.63
N ALA A 160 -27.99 5.42 4.30
CA ALA A 160 -29.17 6.02 3.68
C ALA A 160 -30.46 5.23 4.01
N ALA A 161 -30.40 3.89 3.86
CA ALA A 161 -31.51 3.01 4.19
C ALA A 161 -31.95 3.17 5.66
N TYR A 162 -30.99 3.21 6.59
CA TYR A 162 -31.26 3.46 8.00
C TYR A 162 -31.95 4.80 8.24
N PHE A 163 -31.47 5.89 7.63
CA PHE A 163 -32.12 7.20 7.82
C PHE A 163 -33.54 7.23 7.25
N VAL A 164 -33.79 6.58 6.11
CA VAL A 164 -35.15 6.44 5.54
C VAL A 164 -36.05 5.67 6.50
N GLU A 165 -35.57 4.56 7.07
CA GLU A 165 -36.29 3.79 8.08
C GLU A 165 -36.60 4.62 9.33
N GLN A 166 -35.70 5.51 9.72
CA GLN A 166 -35.91 6.45 10.82
C GLN A 166 -36.83 7.64 10.46
N GLY A 167 -37.37 7.68 9.26
CA GLY A 167 -38.37 8.66 8.83
C GLY A 167 -37.84 9.83 8.01
N MET A 168 -36.59 9.77 7.54
CA MET A 168 -36.06 10.77 6.62
C MET A 168 -36.83 10.75 5.30
N LYS A 169 -37.15 11.92 4.77
CA LYS A 169 -38.00 12.11 3.58
C LYS A 169 -37.34 13.03 2.57
N PRO A 170 -37.76 12.93 1.29
CA PRO A 170 -37.35 13.89 0.28
C PRO A 170 -37.60 15.34 0.72
N GLY A 171 -36.55 16.17 0.63
CA GLY A 171 -36.56 17.56 1.08
C GLY A 171 -35.95 17.79 2.47
N ASP A 172 -35.71 16.74 3.26
CA ASP A 172 -34.94 16.86 4.49
C ASP A 172 -33.48 17.24 4.19
N LYS A 173 -32.82 17.90 5.15
CA LYS A 173 -31.43 18.30 5.01
C LYS A 173 -30.51 17.28 5.64
N VAL A 174 -29.53 16.82 4.88
CA VAL A 174 -28.46 15.95 5.34
C VAL A 174 -27.13 16.70 5.28
N TYR A 175 -26.35 16.58 6.35
CA TYR A 175 -24.98 17.11 6.39
C TYR A 175 -24.01 15.94 6.36
N VAL A 176 -23.13 15.94 5.37
CA VAL A 176 -22.08 14.94 5.20
C VAL A 176 -20.75 15.56 5.62
N TYR A 177 -20.04 14.86 6.50
CA TYR A 177 -18.69 15.24 6.93
C TYR A 177 -17.71 14.28 6.26
N GLU A 178 -17.03 14.78 5.26
CA GLU A 178 -15.98 14.04 4.56
C GLU A 178 -14.70 14.02 5.40
N GLY A 179 -14.09 12.84 5.55
CA GLY A 179 -12.83 12.68 6.29
C GLY A 179 -11.61 13.01 5.44
N ASP A 180 -11.66 12.64 4.15
CA ASP A 180 -10.59 12.84 3.18
C ASP A 180 -11.15 12.81 1.75
N THR A 181 -10.26 12.90 0.75
CA THR A 181 -10.62 12.86 -0.68
C THR A 181 -10.36 11.47 -1.31
N SER A 182 -10.21 10.43 -0.50
CA SER A 182 -9.93 9.09 -1.00
C SER A 182 -11.14 8.42 -1.67
N SER A 183 -10.89 7.31 -2.35
CA SER A 183 -11.93 6.46 -2.93
C SER A 183 -12.95 5.96 -1.90
N VAL A 184 -12.57 5.83 -0.63
CA VAL A 184 -13.45 5.47 0.47
C VAL A 184 -14.57 6.49 0.66
N THR A 185 -14.22 7.79 0.73
CA THR A 185 -15.19 8.89 0.84
C THR A 185 -16.11 8.91 -0.37
N THR A 186 -15.55 8.93 -1.58
CA THR A 186 -16.32 8.95 -2.84
C THR A 186 -17.32 7.80 -2.93
N LEU A 187 -16.94 6.59 -2.56
CA LEU A 187 -17.81 5.42 -2.61
C LEU A 187 -18.93 5.49 -1.55
N ARG A 188 -18.63 5.97 -0.35
CA ARG A 188 -19.65 6.11 0.70
C ARG A 188 -20.67 7.17 0.36
N ASP A 189 -20.24 8.32 -0.12
CA ASP A 189 -21.15 9.39 -0.54
C ASP A 189 -21.98 8.99 -1.77
N GLY A 190 -21.33 8.34 -2.75
CA GLY A 190 -22.02 7.76 -3.90
C GLY A 190 -23.05 6.73 -3.48
N GLY A 191 -22.69 5.80 -2.60
CA GLY A 191 -23.60 4.77 -2.10
C GLY A 191 -24.83 5.37 -1.40
N PHE A 192 -24.62 6.39 -0.56
CA PHE A 192 -25.71 7.11 0.11
C PHE A 192 -26.65 7.76 -0.89
N THR A 193 -26.13 8.51 -1.85
CA THR A 193 -26.90 9.21 -2.87
C THR A 193 -27.59 8.26 -3.83
N ASP A 194 -26.89 7.22 -4.30
CA ASP A 194 -27.42 6.25 -5.25
C ASP A 194 -28.57 5.42 -4.65
N TYR A 195 -28.48 5.09 -3.36
CA TYR A 195 -29.61 4.45 -2.70
C TYR A 195 -30.83 5.38 -2.63
N LEU A 196 -30.68 6.62 -2.19
CA LEU A 196 -31.78 7.59 -2.09
C LEU A 196 -32.42 7.90 -3.44
N THR A 197 -31.66 7.88 -4.52
CA THR A 197 -32.16 8.11 -5.88
C THR A 197 -32.69 6.84 -6.56
N GLY A 198 -32.59 5.68 -5.88
CA GLY A 198 -33.06 4.39 -6.39
C GLY A 198 -32.18 3.75 -7.45
N LYS A 199 -30.95 4.23 -7.61
CA LYS A 199 -29.93 3.64 -8.50
C LYS A 199 -29.28 2.39 -7.90
N LEU A 200 -29.21 2.31 -6.57
CA LEU A 200 -28.58 1.22 -5.84
C LEU A 200 -29.59 0.50 -4.95
N GLU A 201 -29.38 -0.79 -4.75
CA GLU A 201 -30.07 -1.62 -3.76
C GLU A 201 -29.20 -1.80 -2.52
N PHE A 202 -29.83 -1.96 -1.36
CA PHE A 202 -29.17 -2.36 -0.14
C PHE A 202 -29.96 -3.50 0.52
N GLY A 203 -29.27 -4.57 0.90
CA GLY A 203 -29.93 -5.77 1.46
C GLY A 203 -30.87 -6.47 0.50
N GLY A 204 -30.76 -6.23 -0.81
CA GLY A 204 -31.65 -6.77 -1.83
C GLY A 204 -32.93 -5.94 -2.05
N GLU A 205 -33.03 -4.77 -1.41
CA GLU A 205 -34.18 -3.88 -1.49
C GLU A 205 -33.80 -2.51 -2.06
N LYS A 206 -34.69 -1.96 -2.87
CA LYS A 206 -34.63 -0.57 -3.35
C LYS A 206 -35.46 0.33 -2.46
N ILE A 207 -35.08 1.59 -2.41
CA ILE A 207 -35.96 2.62 -1.84
C ILE A 207 -37.30 2.63 -2.55
N ALA A 208 -38.40 2.77 -1.79
CA ALA A 208 -39.76 2.87 -2.34
C ALA A 208 -39.88 4.09 -3.28
N ASP A 209 -40.68 3.96 -4.35
CA ASP A 209 -40.79 4.99 -5.39
C ASP A 209 -41.29 6.35 -4.86
N ASP A 210 -42.14 6.35 -3.84
CA ASP A 210 -42.64 7.56 -3.18
C ASP A 210 -41.66 8.17 -2.18
N ALA A 211 -40.59 7.44 -1.83
CA ALA A 211 -39.55 7.91 -0.95
C ALA A 211 -38.26 8.32 -1.68
N LYS A 212 -38.22 8.18 -3.02
CA LYS A 212 -37.04 8.54 -3.82
C LYS A 212 -36.77 10.04 -3.79
N TRP A 213 -35.50 10.35 -3.67
CA TRP A 213 -35.00 11.72 -3.82
C TRP A 213 -34.77 12.05 -5.29
N THR A 214 -34.99 13.30 -5.65
CA THR A 214 -34.59 13.84 -6.95
C THR A 214 -33.18 14.38 -6.86
N GLU A 215 -32.41 14.19 -7.92
CA GLU A 215 -31.08 14.80 -8.06
C GLU A 215 -31.13 16.33 -8.06
#